data_6b6939fb571583a2d8d17d3ede573f62
#
_entry.id   6b6939fb571583a2d8d17d3ede573f62
#
_cell.length_a   1.000
_cell.length_b   1.000
_cell.length_c   1.000
_cell.angle_alpha   90.00
_cell.angle_beta   90.00
_cell.angle_gamma   90.00
#
_symmetry.space_group_name_H-M   'P 1'
#
loop_
_entity.id
_entity.type
_entity.pdbx_description
1 polymer ?
#
loop_
_entity_poly.entity_id
_entity_poly.type
_entity_poly.pdbx_seq_one_letter_code
_entity_poly.pdbx_strand_id
1 'polypeptide(L)'
;MLHGYNAHSFWWDHIAPSLTENHCVVGLDFSGMGESDRREEYSQEIFVDDVKGVIDDLSWNSCTCIAHSMGGSIATLATSIYPNIFEHLILLDSMIVIPPNVAERMASNRPSARMVVASPDLETAMARFRLTPPQPCKDYVLRHIAETSYIQEPDGWYLKSDPLIPNTYKYNDLHEAFTKLDCKLDYVYGQASQLHHQIQN
;
A
#
# COMPACT_ATOMS: atom_id res chain seq x y z
N MET A 1 0.81 9.56 -4.09
CA MET A 1 1.64 8.57 -3.34
C MET A 1 0.74 7.41 -2.94
N LEU A 2 1.17 6.16 -3.19
CA LEU A 2 0.40 4.95 -2.94
C LEU A 2 1.09 4.08 -1.88
N HIS A 3 0.37 3.73 -0.83
CA HIS A 3 0.91 2.98 0.31
C HIS A 3 0.91 1.45 0.09
N GLY A 4 1.58 0.72 0.97
CA GLY A 4 1.61 -0.74 0.99
C GLY A 4 0.38 -1.36 1.66
N TYR A 5 0.34 -2.70 1.67
CA TYR A 5 -0.72 -3.46 2.33
C TYR A 5 -0.79 -3.15 3.84
N ASN A 6 -1.99 -2.96 4.37
CA ASN A 6 -2.25 -2.58 5.77
C ASN A 6 -1.56 -1.27 6.23
N ALA A 7 -1.18 -0.41 5.29
CA ALA A 7 -0.70 0.93 5.55
C ALA A 7 -1.79 1.96 5.19
N HIS A 8 -1.46 3.24 5.23
CA HIS A 8 -2.33 4.35 4.88
C HIS A 8 -1.50 5.59 4.50
N SER A 9 -2.13 6.64 4.04
CA SER A 9 -1.49 7.86 3.52
C SER A 9 -0.57 8.55 4.53
N PHE A 10 -0.89 8.55 5.82
CA PHE A 10 -0.05 9.15 6.87
C PHE A 10 1.33 8.50 7.05
N TRP A 11 1.58 7.33 6.44
CA TRP A 11 2.93 6.77 6.38
C TRP A 11 3.89 7.65 5.57
N TRP A 12 3.36 8.54 4.75
CA TRP A 12 4.12 9.48 3.93
C TRP A 12 4.41 10.82 4.61
N ASP A 13 3.82 11.10 5.78
CA ASP A 13 3.90 12.41 6.47
C ASP A 13 5.33 12.87 6.78
N HIS A 14 6.25 11.94 6.93
CA HIS A 14 7.66 12.26 7.17
C HIS A 14 8.46 12.50 5.87
N ILE A 15 7.89 12.25 4.71
CA ILE A 15 8.51 12.45 3.39
C ILE A 15 7.77 13.54 2.60
N ALA A 16 6.45 13.50 2.58
CA ALA A 16 5.61 14.38 1.79
C ALA A 16 5.94 15.88 1.94
N PRO A 17 6.19 16.41 3.16
CA PRO A 17 6.51 17.83 3.32
C PRO A 17 7.74 18.30 2.53
N SER A 18 8.74 17.43 2.32
CA SER A 18 9.93 17.78 1.54
C SER A 18 9.66 17.88 0.04
N LEU A 19 8.53 17.38 -0.43
CA LEU A 19 8.11 17.41 -1.84
C LEU A 19 7.14 18.57 -2.13
N THR A 20 6.45 19.07 -1.11
CA THR A 20 5.39 20.08 -1.28
C THR A 20 5.91 21.47 -1.66
N GLU A 21 7.20 21.73 -1.54
CA GLU A 21 7.81 22.98 -1.99
C GLU A 21 7.62 23.23 -3.50
N ASN A 22 7.68 22.15 -4.29
CA ASN A 22 7.64 22.25 -5.77
C ASN A 22 6.55 21.39 -6.41
N HIS A 23 5.77 20.65 -5.60
CA HIS A 23 4.77 19.71 -6.12
C HIS A 23 3.47 19.79 -5.31
N CYS A 24 2.34 19.57 -5.98
CA CYS A 24 1.11 19.20 -5.33
C CYS A 24 1.20 17.70 -4.96
N VAL A 25 1.21 17.38 -3.67
CA VAL A 25 1.39 16.02 -3.17
C VAL A 25 0.07 15.50 -2.62
N VAL A 26 -0.35 14.34 -3.12
CA VAL A 26 -1.57 13.65 -2.67
C VAL A 26 -1.20 12.25 -2.21
N GLY A 27 -1.59 11.89 -0.99
CA GLY A 27 -1.55 10.52 -0.46
C GLY A 27 -2.94 9.90 -0.60
N LEU A 28 -3.03 8.75 -1.26
CA LEU A 28 -4.27 7.99 -1.37
C LEU A 28 -4.33 6.97 -0.23
N ASP A 29 -5.49 6.84 0.41
CA ASP A 29 -5.88 5.66 1.16
C ASP A 29 -6.69 4.74 0.24
N PHE A 30 -6.20 3.53 -0.01
CA PHE A 30 -6.99 2.55 -0.76
C PHE A 30 -8.26 2.19 0.01
N SER A 31 -9.34 1.91 -0.72
CA SER A 31 -10.60 1.50 -0.09
C SER A 31 -10.38 0.37 0.93
N GLY A 32 -11.05 0.49 2.08
CA GLY A 32 -10.89 -0.41 3.22
C GLY A 32 -9.61 -0.23 4.03
N MET A 33 -8.76 0.75 3.71
CA MET A 33 -7.56 1.10 4.48
C MET A 33 -7.54 2.60 4.79
N GLY A 34 -6.90 2.99 5.89
CA GLY A 34 -6.81 4.38 6.33
C GLY A 34 -8.18 4.99 6.62
N GLU A 35 -8.44 6.16 6.04
CA GLU A 35 -9.70 6.89 6.20
C GLU A 35 -10.73 6.58 5.08
N SER A 36 -10.37 5.71 4.10
CA SER A 36 -11.26 5.34 3.00
C SER A 36 -12.33 4.35 3.43
N ASP A 37 -13.50 4.47 2.81
CA ASP A 37 -14.64 3.59 3.06
C ASP A 37 -14.35 2.12 2.77
N ARG A 38 -15.04 1.23 3.49
CA ARG A 38 -15.00 -0.21 3.27
C ARG A 38 -15.84 -0.62 2.08
N ARG A 39 -15.48 -1.77 1.49
CA ARG A 39 -16.20 -2.41 0.38
C ARG A 39 -16.61 -3.84 0.73
N GLU A 40 -17.48 -4.42 -0.07
CA GLU A 40 -17.90 -5.83 0.08
C GLU A 40 -16.82 -6.81 -0.39
N GLU A 41 -15.93 -6.37 -1.28
CA GLU A 41 -14.79 -7.15 -1.80
C GLU A 41 -13.63 -6.25 -2.20
N TYR A 42 -12.46 -6.85 -2.36
CA TYR A 42 -11.23 -6.15 -2.73
C TYR A 42 -10.47 -6.95 -3.80
N SER A 43 -10.01 -6.24 -4.83
CA SER A 43 -9.13 -6.77 -5.88
C SER A 43 -8.11 -5.71 -6.31
N GLN A 44 -7.15 -6.10 -7.13
CA GLN A 44 -6.20 -5.14 -7.69
C GLN A 44 -6.90 -4.13 -8.59
N GLU A 45 -7.90 -4.57 -9.34
CA GLU A 45 -8.67 -3.73 -10.25
C GLU A 45 -9.49 -2.68 -9.47
N ILE A 46 -10.11 -3.05 -8.34
CA ILE A 46 -10.81 -2.11 -7.46
C ILE A 46 -9.84 -1.02 -6.95
N PHE A 47 -8.65 -1.41 -6.55
CA PHE A 47 -7.65 -0.43 -6.11
C PHE A 47 -7.10 0.42 -7.26
N VAL A 48 -7.06 -0.11 -8.49
CA VAL A 48 -6.76 0.70 -9.69
C VAL A 48 -7.85 1.74 -9.92
N ASP A 49 -9.13 1.37 -9.73
CA ASP A 49 -10.25 2.31 -9.83
C ASP A 49 -10.19 3.40 -8.75
N ASP A 50 -9.74 3.08 -7.53
CA ASP A 50 -9.48 4.09 -6.48
C ASP A 50 -8.43 5.12 -6.96
N VAL A 51 -7.33 4.66 -7.56
CA VAL A 51 -6.28 5.53 -8.10
C VAL A 51 -6.83 6.39 -9.24
N LYS A 52 -7.54 5.78 -10.19
CA LYS A 52 -8.12 6.49 -11.35
C LYS A 52 -9.15 7.52 -10.89
N GLY A 53 -10.01 7.18 -9.94
CA GLY A 53 -11.02 8.08 -9.39
C GLY A 53 -10.41 9.34 -8.79
N VAL A 54 -9.32 9.22 -8.01
CA VAL A 54 -8.62 10.39 -7.45
C VAL A 54 -7.98 11.25 -8.54
N ILE A 55 -7.34 10.65 -9.54
CA ILE A 55 -6.72 11.38 -10.64
C ILE A 55 -7.78 12.16 -11.44
N ASP A 56 -8.93 11.55 -11.68
CA ASP A 56 -10.06 12.19 -12.38
C ASP A 56 -10.67 13.33 -11.57
N ASP A 57 -10.90 13.13 -10.27
CA ASP A 57 -11.44 14.16 -9.38
C ASP A 57 -10.52 15.38 -9.30
N LEU A 58 -9.21 15.15 -9.28
CA LEU A 58 -8.20 16.21 -9.32
C LEU A 58 -8.04 16.83 -10.72
N SER A 59 -8.70 16.30 -11.73
CA SER A 59 -8.58 16.73 -13.13
C SER A 59 -7.13 16.73 -13.64
N TRP A 60 -6.34 15.75 -13.18
CA TRP A 60 -4.95 15.57 -13.64
C TRP A 60 -4.91 14.74 -14.92
N ASN A 61 -4.20 15.23 -15.93
CA ASN A 61 -3.99 14.47 -17.17
C ASN A 61 -2.96 13.35 -16.98
N SER A 62 -1.96 13.59 -16.15
CA SER A 62 -0.90 12.66 -15.78
C SER A 62 -0.21 13.15 -14.51
N CYS A 63 0.52 12.27 -13.84
CA CYS A 63 1.28 12.65 -12.65
C CYS A 63 2.49 11.74 -12.42
N THR A 64 3.41 12.16 -11.55
CA THR A 64 4.44 11.27 -10.99
C THR A 64 3.82 10.47 -9.87
N CYS A 65 3.93 9.14 -9.93
CA CYS A 65 3.45 8.23 -8.90
C CYS A 65 4.63 7.67 -8.08
N ILE A 66 4.61 7.86 -6.77
CA ILE A 66 5.50 7.18 -5.81
C ILE A 66 4.68 6.10 -5.13
N ALA A 67 5.09 4.84 -5.29
CA ALA A 67 4.28 3.70 -4.85
C ALA A 67 5.13 2.66 -4.11
N HIS A 68 4.70 2.28 -2.91
CA HIS A 68 5.39 1.32 -2.05
C HIS A 68 4.68 -0.03 -2.03
N SER A 69 5.46 -1.12 -2.14
CA SER A 69 4.98 -2.50 -1.92
C SER A 69 3.72 -2.82 -2.77
N MET A 70 2.58 -3.13 -2.14
CA MET A 70 1.29 -3.37 -2.82
C MET A 70 0.90 -2.20 -3.74
N GLY A 71 1.10 -0.94 -3.28
CA GLY A 71 0.82 0.24 -4.09
C GLY A 71 1.58 0.26 -5.41
N GLY A 72 2.82 -0.28 -5.44
CA GLY A 72 3.60 -0.42 -6.66
C GLY A 72 2.99 -1.45 -7.63
N SER A 73 2.46 -2.56 -7.13
CA SER A 73 1.72 -3.52 -7.94
C SER A 73 0.47 -2.88 -8.56
N ILE A 74 -0.28 -2.14 -7.75
CA ILE A 74 -1.48 -1.42 -8.21
C ILE A 74 -1.13 -0.35 -9.25
N ALA A 75 -0.06 0.45 -9.02
CA ALA A 75 0.39 1.45 -9.97
C ALA A 75 0.83 0.82 -11.31
N THR A 76 1.53 -0.30 -11.27
CA THR A 76 1.94 -1.05 -12.48
C THR A 76 0.71 -1.52 -13.27
N LEU A 77 -0.28 -2.09 -12.58
CA LEU A 77 -1.53 -2.52 -13.21
C LEU A 77 -2.30 -1.31 -13.79
N ALA A 78 -2.38 -0.20 -13.04
CA ALA A 78 -3.05 1.02 -13.49
C ALA A 78 -2.44 1.55 -14.80
N THR A 79 -1.12 1.53 -14.95
CA THR A 79 -0.45 1.95 -16.20
C THR A 79 -0.84 1.06 -17.39
N SER A 80 -1.04 -0.24 -17.15
CA SER A 80 -1.43 -1.17 -18.22
C SER A 80 -2.90 -1.04 -18.65
N ILE A 81 -3.76 -0.60 -17.72
CA ILE A 81 -5.21 -0.41 -17.97
C ILE A 81 -5.49 0.99 -18.54
N TYR A 82 -4.80 2.00 -18.00
CA TYR A 82 -4.97 3.41 -18.36
C TYR A 82 -3.65 3.98 -18.90
N PRO A 83 -3.39 3.88 -20.19
CA PRO A 83 -2.16 4.44 -20.79
C PRO A 83 -2.00 5.93 -20.46
N ASN A 84 -0.76 6.34 -20.19
CA ASN A 84 -0.38 7.72 -19.81
C ASN A 84 -0.95 8.21 -18.47
N ILE A 85 -1.52 7.35 -17.61
CA ILE A 85 -1.98 7.74 -16.27
C ILE A 85 -0.82 8.32 -15.43
N PHE A 86 0.39 7.78 -15.61
CA PHE A 86 1.61 8.27 -14.99
C PHE A 86 2.64 8.65 -16.04
N GLU A 87 3.28 9.82 -15.89
CA GLU A 87 4.46 10.21 -16.67
C GLU A 87 5.74 9.59 -16.09
N HIS A 88 5.76 9.35 -14.77
CA HIS A 88 6.88 8.78 -14.06
C HIS A 88 6.38 7.90 -12.91
N LEU A 89 6.80 6.66 -12.87
CA LEU A 89 6.49 5.70 -11.83
C LEU A 89 7.75 5.41 -11.02
N ILE A 90 7.70 5.68 -9.72
CA ILE A 90 8.77 5.43 -8.77
C ILE A 90 8.31 4.32 -7.84
N LEU A 91 8.83 3.12 -8.04
CA LEU A 91 8.50 1.93 -7.25
C LEU A 91 9.46 1.79 -6.07
N LEU A 92 8.90 1.74 -4.87
CA LEU A 92 9.66 1.57 -3.64
C LEU A 92 9.41 0.17 -3.08
N ASP A 93 10.41 -0.67 -3.14
CA ASP A 93 10.42 -2.02 -2.56
C ASP A 93 9.14 -2.83 -2.89
N SER A 94 8.77 -2.86 -4.17
CA SER A 94 7.54 -3.44 -4.67
C SER A 94 7.80 -4.78 -5.36
N MET A 95 6.94 -5.77 -5.11
CA MET A 95 7.00 -7.05 -5.81
C MET A 95 6.02 -7.03 -6.99
N ILE A 96 6.54 -6.88 -8.21
CA ILE A 96 5.74 -6.77 -9.42
C ILE A 96 5.55 -8.14 -10.07
N VAL A 97 6.63 -8.87 -10.25
CA VAL A 97 6.62 -10.25 -10.75
C VAL A 97 6.74 -11.18 -9.55
N ILE A 98 5.73 -12.02 -9.34
CA ILE A 98 5.70 -12.94 -8.21
C ILE A 98 6.04 -14.35 -8.71
N PRO A 99 7.20 -14.90 -8.32
CA PRO A 99 7.53 -16.28 -8.67
C PRO A 99 6.44 -17.25 -8.16
N PRO A 100 6.09 -18.32 -8.92
CA PRO A 100 5.01 -19.24 -8.56
C PRO A 100 5.13 -19.82 -7.14
N ASN A 101 6.34 -20.19 -6.72
CA ASN A 101 6.62 -20.72 -5.39
C ASN A 101 6.37 -19.66 -4.27
N VAL A 102 6.57 -18.39 -4.57
CA VAL A 102 6.27 -17.28 -3.65
C VAL A 102 4.77 -17.04 -3.59
N ALA A 103 4.08 -17.05 -4.75
CA ALA A 103 2.63 -16.91 -4.83
C ALA A 103 1.91 -18.02 -4.04
N GLU A 104 2.32 -19.28 -4.19
CA GLU A 104 1.78 -20.41 -3.43
C GLU A 104 1.99 -20.25 -1.91
N ARG A 105 3.19 -19.83 -1.51
CA ARG A 105 3.49 -19.57 -0.10
C ARG A 105 2.67 -18.41 0.45
N MET A 106 2.49 -17.34 -0.30
CA MET A 106 1.63 -16.21 0.09
C MET A 106 0.18 -16.64 0.22
N ALA A 107 -0.30 -17.49 -0.67
CA ALA A 107 -1.66 -18.04 -0.63
C ALA A 107 -1.88 -18.95 0.58
N SER A 108 -0.91 -19.82 0.91
CA SER A 108 -1.00 -20.77 2.04
C SER A 108 -0.81 -20.11 3.42
N ASN A 109 -0.04 -19.04 3.48
CA ASN A 109 0.22 -18.28 4.71
C ASN A 109 -0.76 -17.11 4.93
N ARG A 110 -1.86 -17.06 4.16
CA ARG A 110 -2.90 -16.06 4.44
C ARG A 110 -3.35 -16.19 5.87
N PRO A 111 -3.27 -15.15 6.68
CA PRO A 111 -3.93 -15.18 7.98
C PRO A 111 -5.41 -15.44 7.67
N SER A 112 -5.94 -16.56 8.18
CA SER A 112 -7.40 -16.68 8.34
C SER A 112 -7.87 -15.38 8.96
N ALA A 113 -9.05 -14.87 8.56
CA ALA A 113 -9.60 -13.63 9.09
C ALA A 113 -9.22 -13.54 10.56
N ARG A 114 -8.20 -12.73 10.87
CA ARG A 114 -7.79 -12.55 12.26
C ARG A 114 -9.02 -12.02 12.94
N MET A 115 -9.46 -12.73 13.98
CA MET A 115 -10.41 -12.15 14.92
C MET A 115 -9.87 -10.76 15.26
N VAL A 116 -10.52 -9.72 14.74
CA VAL A 116 -10.13 -8.34 14.97
C VAL A 116 -10.40 -8.09 16.45
N VAL A 117 -9.34 -8.10 17.25
CA VAL A 117 -9.46 -7.89 18.69
C VAL A 117 -9.35 -6.40 18.95
N ALA A 118 -10.44 -5.80 19.41
CA ALA A 118 -10.45 -4.43 19.89
C ALA A 118 -9.40 -4.23 21.00
N SER A 119 -8.73 -3.10 20.98
CA SER A 119 -7.94 -2.66 22.13
C SER A 119 -8.78 -1.73 23.01
N PRO A 120 -8.68 -1.79 24.33
CA PRO A 120 -9.52 -0.99 25.23
C PRO A 120 -9.27 0.52 25.11
N ASP A 121 -8.04 0.89 24.72
CA ASP A 121 -7.60 2.26 24.55
C ASP A 121 -6.51 2.36 23.49
N LEU A 122 -6.24 3.57 23.02
CA LEU A 122 -5.25 3.83 21.97
C LEU A 122 -3.82 3.46 22.40
N GLU A 123 -3.45 3.70 23.66
CA GLU A 123 -2.11 3.39 24.17
C GLU A 123 -1.84 1.88 24.09
N THR A 124 -2.80 1.08 24.52
CA THR A 124 -2.75 -0.39 24.41
C THR A 124 -2.68 -0.84 22.95
N ALA A 125 -3.44 -0.21 22.07
CA ALA A 125 -3.42 -0.49 20.64
C ALA A 125 -2.03 -0.19 20.04
N MET A 126 -1.48 1.01 20.30
CA MET A 126 -0.15 1.43 19.84
C MET A 126 0.97 0.53 20.39
N ALA A 127 0.89 0.10 21.64
CA ALA A 127 1.87 -0.81 22.24
C ALA A 127 1.91 -2.18 21.54
N ARG A 128 0.84 -2.58 20.87
CA ARG A 128 0.74 -3.82 20.07
C ARG A 128 1.14 -3.63 18.62
N PHE A 129 1.23 -2.39 18.14
CA PHE A 129 1.59 -2.11 16.75
C PHE A 129 2.98 -2.64 16.41
N ARG A 130 3.11 -3.31 15.27
CA ARG A 130 4.39 -3.81 14.77
C ARG A 130 4.44 -3.64 13.26
N LEU A 131 5.58 -3.17 12.77
CA LEU A 131 5.85 -3.17 11.34
C LEU A 131 5.95 -4.63 10.83
N THR A 132 5.41 -4.86 9.67
CA THR A 132 5.46 -6.17 9.02
C THR A 132 6.02 -5.99 7.59
N PRO A 133 7.18 -6.57 7.27
CA PRO A 133 8.07 -7.34 8.17
C PRO A 133 8.70 -6.49 9.29
N PRO A 134 9.13 -7.12 10.40
CA PRO A 134 9.85 -6.41 11.46
C PRO A 134 11.13 -5.77 10.91
N GLN A 135 11.32 -4.50 11.21
CA GLN A 135 12.47 -3.74 10.73
C GLN A 135 12.81 -2.59 11.69
N PRO A 136 14.07 -2.14 11.73
CA PRO A 136 14.42 -0.94 12.46
C PRO A 136 13.66 0.28 11.95
N CYS A 137 13.14 1.09 12.86
CA CYS A 137 12.47 2.33 12.55
C CYS A 137 12.82 3.37 13.62
N LYS A 138 12.88 4.65 13.25
CA LYS A 138 13.05 5.72 14.22
C LYS A 138 11.79 5.80 15.10
N ASP A 139 11.96 5.94 16.40
CA ASP A 139 10.87 5.89 17.37
C ASP A 139 9.75 6.89 17.07
N TYR A 140 10.09 8.11 16.67
CA TYR A 140 9.09 9.13 16.35
C TYR A 140 8.26 8.78 15.11
N VAL A 141 8.87 8.13 14.10
CA VAL A 141 8.15 7.67 12.90
C VAL A 141 7.24 6.50 13.26
N LEU A 142 7.78 5.52 14.00
CA LEU A 142 6.99 4.36 14.44
C LEU A 142 5.80 4.78 15.29
N ARG A 143 6.01 5.74 16.21
CA ARG A 143 4.95 6.27 17.06
C ARG A 143 3.86 6.97 16.24
N HIS A 144 4.25 7.83 15.30
CA HIS A 144 3.30 8.53 14.42
C HIS A 144 2.47 7.55 13.59
N ILE A 145 3.12 6.56 12.96
CA ILE A 145 2.44 5.52 12.20
C ILE A 145 1.47 4.73 13.10
N ALA A 146 1.91 4.32 14.29
CA ALA A 146 1.07 3.57 15.21
C ALA A 146 -0.16 4.40 15.65
N GLU A 147 0.04 5.66 16.01
CA GLU A 147 -1.03 6.57 16.46
C GLU A 147 -2.09 6.79 15.36
N THR A 148 -1.66 6.96 14.12
CA THR A 148 -2.54 7.21 12.97
C THR A 148 -3.19 5.96 12.39
N SER A 149 -2.72 4.76 12.78
CA SER A 149 -3.21 3.47 12.25
C SER A 149 -4.48 2.94 12.92
N TYR A 150 -5.00 3.60 13.94
CA TYR A 150 -6.17 3.09 14.68
C TYR A 150 -7.35 4.05 14.60
N ILE A 151 -8.55 3.47 14.61
CA ILE A 151 -9.83 4.17 14.70
C ILE A 151 -10.58 3.71 15.94
N GLN A 152 -11.28 4.65 16.59
CA GLN A 152 -12.13 4.36 17.73
C GLN A 152 -13.53 3.97 17.24
N GLU A 153 -13.98 2.80 17.68
CA GLU A 153 -15.33 2.30 17.51
C GLU A 153 -16.00 2.18 18.90
N PRO A 154 -17.32 1.97 18.99
CA PRO A 154 -18.03 1.94 20.27
C PRO A 154 -17.51 0.92 21.29
N ASP A 155 -16.90 -0.18 20.83
CA ASP A 155 -16.40 -1.28 21.64
C ASP A 155 -14.87 -1.34 21.76
N GLY A 156 -14.16 -0.35 21.20
CA GLY A 156 -12.70 -0.24 21.34
C GLY A 156 -11.97 0.35 20.13
N TRP A 157 -10.66 0.15 20.11
CA TRP A 157 -9.77 0.65 19.08
C TRP A 157 -9.36 -0.46 18.11
N TYR A 158 -9.49 -0.18 16.81
CA TYR A 158 -9.23 -1.12 15.72
C TYR A 158 -8.22 -0.56 14.73
N LEU A 159 -7.46 -1.44 14.06
CA LEU A 159 -6.66 -1.01 12.92
C LEU A 159 -7.57 -0.48 11.80
N LYS A 160 -7.16 0.59 11.16
CA LYS A 160 -7.78 1.17 9.97
C LYS A 160 -7.51 0.29 8.73
N SER A 161 -7.87 -0.98 8.81
CA SER A 161 -7.76 -1.93 7.71
C SER A 161 -8.90 -2.93 7.81
N ASP A 162 -9.67 -3.06 6.73
CA ASP A 162 -10.82 -3.95 6.69
C ASP A 162 -10.35 -5.42 6.81
N PRO A 163 -10.86 -6.18 7.79
CA PRO A 163 -10.53 -7.59 7.95
C PRO A 163 -10.98 -8.47 6.77
N LEU A 164 -11.81 -7.95 5.87
CA LEU A 164 -12.24 -8.64 4.66
C LEU A 164 -11.15 -8.67 3.58
N ILE A 165 -10.22 -7.70 3.58
CA ILE A 165 -9.16 -7.62 2.56
C ILE A 165 -8.37 -8.91 2.43
N PRO A 166 -7.87 -9.55 3.50
CA PRO A 166 -7.12 -10.80 3.39
C PRO A 166 -7.91 -11.96 2.77
N ASN A 167 -9.23 -11.91 2.82
CA ASN A 167 -10.09 -12.98 2.33
C ASN A 167 -10.40 -12.84 0.83
N THR A 168 -10.48 -11.62 0.32
CA THR A 168 -10.93 -11.31 -1.04
C THR A 168 -9.78 -10.88 -1.95
N TYR A 169 -8.85 -10.06 -1.45
CA TYR A 169 -7.73 -9.55 -2.23
C TYR A 169 -6.75 -10.66 -2.62
N LYS A 170 -6.42 -10.73 -3.90
CA LYS A 170 -5.44 -11.67 -4.47
C LYS A 170 -4.36 -10.87 -5.20
N TYR A 171 -3.12 -11.31 -5.04
CA TYR A 171 -2.02 -10.83 -5.87
C TYR A 171 -2.05 -11.58 -7.21
N ASN A 172 -2.11 -10.84 -8.30
CA ASN A 172 -1.96 -11.37 -9.64
C ASN A 172 -0.51 -11.22 -10.11
N ASP A 173 -0.06 -12.08 -11.00
CA ASP A 173 1.19 -11.88 -11.71
C ASP A 173 1.04 -10.68 -12.66
N LEU A 174 1.94 -9.70 -12.52
CA LEU A 174 1.93 -8.48 -13.30
C LEU A 174 3.08 -8.42 -14.33
N HIS A 175 3.67 -9.59 -14.66
CA HIS A 175 4.77 -9.63 -15.63
C HIS A 175 4.38 -8.96 -16.96
N GLU A 176 3.22 -9.31 -17.50
CA GLU A 176 2.73 -8.73 -18.75
C GLU A 176 2.46 -7.23 -18.62
N ALA A 177 1.84 -6.78 -17.52
CA ALA A 177 1.62 -5.37 -17.25
C ALA A 177 2.94 -4.61 -17.14
N PHE A 178 3.92 -5.18 -16.47
CA PHE A 178 5.24 -4.57 -16.31
C PHE A 178 5.99 -4.42 -17.65
N THR A 179 5.89 -5.40 -18.55
CA THR A 179 6.52 -5.31 -19.88
C THR A 179 5.89 -4.28 -20.81
N LYS A 180 4.68 -3.83 -20.49
CA LYS A 180 3.93 -2.81 -21.25
C LYS A 180 4.03 -1.40 -20.68
N LEU A 181 4.88 -1.18 -19.67
CA LEU A 181 5.06 0.16 -19.09
C LEU A 181 5.56 1.11 -20.17
N ASP A 182 4.87 2.23 -20.35
CA ASP A 182 5.15 3.28 -21.33
C ASP A 182 5.59 4.60 -20.69
N CYS A 183 5.84 4.61 -19.38
CA CYS A 183 6.28 5.76 -18.61
C CYS A 183 7.74 5.62 -18.14
N LYS A 184 8.32 6.73 -17.68
CA LYS A 184 9.61 6.67 -16.98
C LYS A 184 9.47 5.81 -15.73
N LEU A 185 10.46 4.94 -15.48
CA LEU A 185 10.45 4.03 -14.32
C LEU A 185 11.74 4.18 -13.53
N ASP A 186 11.60 4.42 -12.22
CA ASP A 186 12.66 4.22 -11.25
C ASP A 186 12.24 3.14 -10.24
N TYR A 187 13.14 2.18 -9.99
CA TYR A 187 12.92 1.14 -9.00
C TYR A 187 13.94 1.28 -7.87
N VAL A 188 13.43 1.52 -6.67
CA VAL A 188 14.23 1.71 -5.45
C VAL A 188 13.91 0.61 -4.46
N TYR A 189 14.92 -0.04 -3.93
CA TYR A 189 14.75 -1.09 -2.92
C TYR A 189 15.77 -0.93 -1.79
N GLY A 190 15.39 -1.40 -0.60
CA GLY A 190 16.30 -1.45 0.54
C GLY A 190 17.30 -2.60 0.37
N GLN A 191 18.60 -2.34 0.59
CA GLN A 191 19.64 -3.38 0.52
C GLN A 191 19.36 -4.57 1.45
N ALA A 192 18.66 -4.34 2.57
CA ALA A 192 18.26 -5.35 3.53
C ALA A 192 16.80 -5.80 3.36
N SER A 193 16.16 -5.45 2.24
CA SER A 193 14.77 -5.82 1.99
C SER A 193 14.60 -7.34 1.88
N GLN A 194 13.63 -7.86 2.60
CA GLN A 194 13.26 -9.27 2.51
C GLN A 194 12.61 -9.62 1.16
N LEU A 195 11.95 -8.65 0.51
CA LEU A 195 11.35 -8.83 -0.81
C LEU A 195 12.43 -9.01 -1.88
N HIS A 196 13.49 -8.20 -1.84
CA HIS A 196 14.59 -8.29 -2.78
C HIS A 196 15.33 -9.63 -2.70
N HIS A 197 15.58 -10.14 -1.49
CA HIS A 197 16.23 -11.45 -1.31
C HIS A 197 15.38 -12.62 -1.78
N GLN A 198 14.06 -12.49 -1.84
CA GLN A 198 13.15 -13.54 -2.34
C GLN A 198 13.16 -13.66 -3.86
N ILE A 199 13.54 -12.60 -4.57
CA ILE A 199 13.59 -12.57 -6.05
C ILE A 199 14.91 -13.13 -6.57
N GLN A 200 15.99 -13.10 -5.78
CA GLN A 200 17.33 -13.58 -6.19
C GLN A 200 17.57 -15.08 -5.97
N ASN A 201 16.69 -15.79 -5.28
CA ASN A 201 16.75 -17.22 -5.00
C ASN A 201 15.57 -17.98 -5.64
#